data_b91bb5af8d669e772d74b482b9a3ee93
#
_entry.id   b91bb5af8d669e772d74b482b9a3ee93
#
_cell.length_a   1.000
_cell.length_b   1.000
_cell.length_c   1.000
_cell.angle_alpha   90.00
_cell.angle_beta   90.00
_cell.angle_gamma   90.00
#
_symmetry.space_group_name_H-M   'P 1'
#
loop_
_entity.id
_entity.type
_entity.pdbx_description
1 polymer ?
#
loop_
_entity_poly.entity_id
_entity_poly.type
_entity_poly.pdbx_seq_one_letter_code
_entity_poly.pdbx_strand_id
1 'polypeptide(L)'
;MRKIETKKLAAAVTALALCAGVLTGCGGAASSTASSTAASAASSEASSEEADEMAAKNVADLIDAIYVQERNEDTDAQCEAAKAAWDALTDTQKELVEGENADPDYFGRDTGDASKDDARNQDDIGDNELLVVSFGTSFNDSRVKDIKGIEDALQAAYPDWSVRRAFTAQIIINHVQARDGEKIDNMQQAMDRAVENGVKNLVVQPTHLMHGAEYDEMM
;
A
#
# COMPACT_ATOMS: atom_id res chain seq x y z
N MET A 1 38.29 17.57 10.38
CA MET A 1 37.06 18.33 10.15
C MET A 1 36.85 18.49 8.64
N ARG A 2 35.98 17.70 8.03
CA ARG A 2 35.59 17.84 6.63
C ARG A 2 34.09 18.14 6.61
N LYS A 3 33.72 19.31 6.13
CA LYS A 3 32.34 19.74 5.91
C LYS A 3 31.77 18.94 4.73
N ILE A 4 30.66 18.24 4.98
CA ILE A 4 29.84 17.59 3.93
C ILE A 4 28.78 18.64 3.54
N GLU A 5 28.84 19.07 2.28
CA GLU A 5 27.85 19.96 1.70
C GLU A 5 26.63 19.12 1.25
N THR A 6 25.50 19.41 1.83
CA THR A 6 24.21 18.84 1.43
C THR A 6 23.73 19.51 0.15
N LYS A 7 23.76 18.78 -0.97
CA LYS A 7 23.10 19.20 -2.21
C LYS A 7 21.61 18.89 -2.11
N LYS A 8 20.81 19.94 -2.01
CA LYS A 8 19.34 19.86 -2.13
C LYS A 8 18.99 19.54 -3.58
N LEU A 9 18.43 18.35 -3.82
CA LEU A 9 17.77 18.02 -5.08
C LEU A 9 16.34 18.62 -5.02
N ALA A 10 16.08 19.57 -5.90
CA ALA A 10 14.74 20.12 -6.09
C ALA A 10 13.98 19.18 -7.05
N ALA A 11 12.93 18.54 -6.55
CA ALA A 11 11.99 17.81 -7.38
C ALA A 11 11.13 18.82 -8.16
N ALA A 12 11.24 18.79 -9.48
CA ALA A 12 10.40 19.59 -10.36
C ALA A 12 9.07 18.85 -10.57
N VAL A 13 8.02 19.35 -9.96
CA VAL A 13 6.64 18.95 -10.26
C VAL A 13 6.25 19.60 -11.57
N THR A 14 6.15 18.83 -12.63
CA THR A 14 5.64 19.30 -13.94
C THR A 14 4.11 19.16 -13.94
N ALA A 15 3.44 20.28 -13.71
CA ALA A 15 1.99 20.35 -13.88
C ALA A 15 1.67 20.33 -15.39
N LEU A 16 0.96 19.29 -15.85
CA LEU A 16 0.43 19.21 -17.20
C LEU A 16 -0.86 20.04 -17.26
N ALA A 17 -0.79 21.21 -17.90
CA ALA A 17 -1.96 22.04 -18.16
C ALA A 17 -2.72 21.49 -19.39
N LEU A 18 -3.95 21.06 -19.21
CA LEU A 18 -4.88 20.77 -20.30
C LEU A 18 -5.29 22.07 -21.00
N CYS A 19 -4.87 22.24 -22.25
CA CYS A 19 -5.38 23.28 -23.15
C CYS A 19 -6.71 22.82 -23.79
N ALA A 20 -7.82 23.36 -23.30
CA ALA A 20 -9.09 23.29 -24.00
C ALA A 20 -9.09 24.26 -25.19
N GLY A 21 -8.93 23.75 -26.40
CA GLY A 21 -9.07 24.53 -27.64
C GLY A 21 -10.52 24.56 -28.10
N VAL A 22 -11.18 25.72 -27.94
CA VAL A 22 -12.46 25.99 -28.57
C VAL A 22 -12.21 26.50 -29.98
N LEU A 23 -12.57 25.73 -31.00
CA LEU A 23 -12.62 26.18 -32.41
C LEU A 23 -14.05 26.47 -32.79
N THR A 24 -14.38 27.76 -32.80
CA THR A 24 -15.56 28.29 -33.51
C THR A 24 -15.19 28.61 -34.95
N GLY A 25 -15.74 27.88 -35.90
CA GLY A 25 -15.64 28.16 -37.34
C GLY A 25 -16.99 27.94 -37.99
N CYS A 26 -17.64 29.05 -38.37
CA CYS A 26 -18.89 29.08 -39.12
C CYS A 26 -18.61 29.16 -40.63
N GLY A 27 -19.34 28.38 -41.41
CA GLY A 27 -19.64 28.78 -42.80
C GLY A 27 -19.47 27.76 -43.90
N GLY A 28 -20.58 27.34 -44.56
CA GLY A 28 -20.60 27.00 -45.99
C GLY A 28 -20.97 25.58 -46.40
N ALA A 29 -22.13 25.50 -46.92
CA ALA A 29 -22.90 24.46 -47.60
C ALA A 29 -22.23 23.33 -48.39
N ALA A 30 -22.96 22.21 -48.37
CA ALA A 30 -23.21 21.21 -49.38
C ALA A 30 -22.38 19.91 -49.42
N SER A 31 -23.14 18.85 -49.11
CA SER A 31 -23.14 17.54 -49.77
C SER A 31 -21.97 16.59 -49.69
N SER A 32 -22.38 15.41 -49.23
CA SER A 32 -21.71 14.10 -49.23
C SER A 32 -20.77 13.82 -48.08
N THR A 33 -21.23 12.94 -47.20
CA THR A 33 -20.45 11.79 -46.84
C THR A 33 -20.78 11.21 -45.49
N ALA A 34 -21.37 10.07 -45.51
CA ALA A 34 -21.57 9.21 -44.31
C ALA A 34 -20.28 8.42 -43.94
N SER A 35 -19.09 8.89 -44.36
CA SER A 35 -17.82 8.15 -44.18
C SER A 35 -16.81 8.78 -43.20
N SER A 36 -17.01 10.06 -42.79
CA SER A 36 -16.06 10.76 -41.93
C SER A 36 -16.37 10.64 -40.43
N THR A 37 -17.61 10.31 -40.08
CA THR A 37 -18.03 10.19 -38.66
C THR A 37 -17.55 8.89 -38.02
N ALA A 38 -17.50 7.80 -38.80
CA ALA A 38 -17.03 6.50 -38.29
C ALA A 38 -15.49 6.46 -38.04
N ALA A 39 -14.73 7.14 -38.89
CA ALA A 39 -13.27 7.19 -38.74
C ALA A 39 -12.83 8.12 -37.58
N SER A 40 -13.58 9.18 -37.31
CA SER A 40 -13.30 10.09 -36.19
C SER A 40 -13.72 9.49 -34.84
N ALA A 41 -14.81 8.71 -34.78
CA ALA A 41 -15.22 7.98 -33.59
C ALA A 41 -14.22 6.84 -33.27
N ALA A 42 -13.84 6.02 -34.25
CA ALA A 42 -12.87 4.95 -34.06
C ALA A 42 -11.48 5.46 -33.64
N SER A 43 -11.05 6.62 -34.13
CA SER A 43 -9.77 7.24 -33.70
C SER A 43 -9.84 7.81 -32.28
N SER A 44 -10.99 8.30 -31.83
CA SER A 44 -11.16 8.82 -30.45
C SER A 44 -11.34 7.68 -29.44
N GLU A 45 -11.98 6.59 -29.83
CA GLU A 45 -12.11 5.39 -28.98
C GLU A 45 -10.76 4.70 -28.80
N ALA A 46 -9.98 4.46 -29.86
CA ALA A 46 -8.64 3.88 -29.75
C ALA A 46 -7.69 4.74 -28.92
N SER A 47 -7.78 6.08 -28.97
CA SER A 47 -6.94 6.96 -28.13
C SER A 47 -7.39 6.96 -26.66
N SER A 48 -8.66 6.67 -26.36
CA SER A 48 -9.13 6.53 -24.98
C SER A 48 -8.75 5.17 -24.38
N GLU A 49 -8.83 4.09 -25.15
CA GLU A 49 -8.39 2.75 -24.72
C GLU A 49 -6.89 2.73 -24.39
N GLU A 50 -6.03 3.29 -25.25
CA GLU A 50 -4.59 3.42 -24.98
C GLU A 50 -4.29 4.25 -23.72
N ALA A 51 -5.09 5.29 -23.44
CA ALA A 51 -4.93 6.10 -22.25
C ALA A 51 -5.37 5.36 -20.98
N ASP A 52 -6.42 4.55 -21.05
CA ASP A 52 -6.90 3.72 -19.96
C ASP A 52 -5.92 2.59 -19.62
N GLU A 53 -5.39 1.91 -20.63
CA GLU A 53 -4.32 0.91 -20.48
C GLU A 53 -3.07 1.51 -19.83
N MET A 54 -2.67 2.72 -20.25
CA MET A 54 -1.50 3.40 -19.69
C MET A 54 -1.73 3.79 -18.21
N ALA A 55 -2.92 4.25 -17.86
CA ALA A 55 -3.27 4.58 -16.49
C ALA A 55 -3.25 3.33 -15.59
N ALA A 56 -3.85 2.23 -16.05
CA ALA A 56 -3.85 0.95 -15.36
C ALA A 56 -2.44 0.37 -15.19
N LYS A 57 -1.63 0.43 -16.25
CA LYS A 57 -0.23 -0.02 -16.20
C LYS A 57 0.60 0.78 -15.19
N ASN A 58 0.42 2.09 -15.12
CA ASN A 58 1.14 2.91 -14.13
C ASN A 58 0.81 2.47 -12.68
N VAL A 59 -0.43 2.12 -12.41
CA VAL A 59 -0.83 1.59 -11.11
C VAL A 59 -0.24 0.20 -10.85
N ALA A 60 -0.24 -0.67 -11.86
CA ALA A 60 0.39 -1.99 -11.76
C ALA A 60 1.89 -1.87 -11.43
N ASP A 61 2.61 -0.99 -12.11
CA ASP A 61 4.04 -0.73 -11.85
C ASP A 61 4.28 -0.22 -10.42
N LEU A 62 3.38 0.60 -9.86
CA LEU A 62 3.46 1.08 -8.47
C LEU A 62 3.17 -0.03 -7.46
N ILE A 63 2.21 -0.91 -7.72
CA ILE A 63 1.92 -2.08 -6.90
C ILE A 63 3.11 -3.06 -6.91
N ASP A 64 3.65 -3.36 -8.08
CA ASP A 64 4.82 -4.24 -8.21
C ASP A 64 6.04 -3.68 -7.46
N ALA A 65 6.20 -2.35 -7.40
CA ALA A 65 7.29 -1.69 -6.66
C ALA A 65 7.19 -1.84 -5.14
N ILE A 66 5.99 -2.02 -4.58
CA ILE A 66 5.78 -2.27 -3.15
C ILE A 66 5.66 -3.76 -2.80
N TYR A 67 5.68 -4.65 -3.79
CA TYR A 67 5.67 -6.10 -3.59
C TYR A 67 7.10 -6.60 -3.32
N VAL A 68 7.68 -6.13 -2.21
CA VAL A 68 9.08 -6.38 -1.83
C VAL A 68 9.19 -6.87 -0.39
N GLN A 69 10.24 -7.65 -0.11
CA GLN A 69 10.49 -8.24 1.22
C GLN A 69 11.25 -7.31 2.17
N GLU A 70 11.84 -6.23 1.66
CA GLU A 70 12.64 -5.31 2.45
C GLU A 70 12.01 -3.92 2.48
N ARG A 71 12.00 -3.32 3.67
CA ARG A 71 11.60 -1.94 3.86
C ARG A 71 12.79 -1.01 3.67
N ASN A 72 12.56 0.14 3.04
CA ASN A 72 13.52 1.24 2.92
C ASN A 72 12.87 2.58 3.32
N GLU A 73 13.62 3.66 3.23
CA GLU A 73 13.15 5.01 3.60
C GLU A 73 12.02 5.56 2.71
N ASP A 74 11.86 5.01 1.49
CA ASP A 74 10.84 5.44 0.52
C ASP A 74 9.54 4.61 0.61
N THR A 75 9.53 3.52 1.37
CA THR A 75 8.42 2.54 1.39
C THR A 75 7.07 3.19 1.74
N ASP A 76 7.03 4.08 2.74
CA ASP A 76 5.79 4.75 3.12
C ASP A 76 5.23 5.60 1.98
N ALA A 77 6.11 6.39 1.33
CA ALA A 77 5.72 7.23 0.20
C ALA A 77 5.29 6.40 -1.02
N GLN A 78 5.93 5.25 -1.25
CA GLN A 78 5.56 4.32 -2.32
C GLN A 78 4.17 3.71 -2.07
N CYS A 79 3.87 3.29 -0.85
CA CYS A 79 2.53 2.79 -0.48
C CYS A 79 1.45 3.85 -0.66
N GLU A 80 1.70 5.08 -0.22
CA GLU A 80 0.79 6.21 -0.38
C GLU A 80 0.57 6.55 -1.87
N ALA A 81 1.63 6.52 -2.69
CA ALA A 81 1.54 6.76 -4.12
C ALA A 81 0.74 5.68 -4.86
N ALA A 82 0.95 4.40 -4.54
CA ALA A 82 0.20 3.29 -5.12
C ALA A 82 -1.30 3.41 -4.80
N LYS A 83 -1.65 3.71 -3.54
CA LYS A 83 -3.04 3.95 -3.15
C LYS A 83 -3.66 5.13 -3.89
N ALA A 84 -2.98 6.28 -3.91
CA ALA A 84 -3.50 7.47 -4.56
C ALA A 84 -3.72 7.26 -6.06
N ALA A 85 -2.83 6.54 -6.72
CA ALA A 85 -2.95 6.20 -8.13
C ALA A 85 -4.12 5.25 -8.39
N TRP A 86 -4.32 4.22 -7.56
CA TRP A 86 -5.47 3.32 -7.62
C TRP A 86 -6.79 4.06 -7.41
N ASP A 87 -6.87 4.91 -6.39
CA ASP A 87 -8.08 5.67 -6.07
C ASP A 87 -8.48 6.66 -7.18
N ALA A 88 -7.52 7.08 -8.00
CA ALA A 88 -7.77 7.96 -9.15
C ALA A 88 -8.29 7.23 -10.40
N LEU A 89 -8.19 5.90 -10.46
CA LEU A 89 -8.70 5.12 -11.59
C LEU A 89 -10.23 5.05 -11.59
N THR A 90 -10.81 5.04 -12.79
CA THR A 90 -12.21 4.63 -13.01
C THR A 90 -12.36 3.13 -12.79
N ASP A 91 -13.60 2.66 -12.59
CA ASP A 91 -13.87 1.23 -12.42
C ASP A 91 -13.41 0.41 -13.65
N THR A 92 -13.57 0.95 -14.87
CA THR A 92 -13.09 0.31 -16.09
C THR A 92 -11.57 0.20 -16.13
N GLN A 93 -10.84 1.24 -15.69
CA GLN A 93 -9.38 1.22 -15.63
C GLN A 93 -8.86 0.25 -14.57
N LYS A 94 -9.57 0.11 -13.44
CA LYS A 94 -9.23 -0.87 -12.40
C LYS A 94 -9.27 -2.30 -12.90
N GLU A 95 -10.23 -2.63 -13.76
CA GLU A 95 -10.33 -3.96 -14.40
C GLU A 95 -9.15 -4.28 -15.36
N LEU A 96 -8.40 -3.25 -15.78
CA LEU A 96 -7.24 -3.37 -16.67
C LEU A 96 -5.91 -3.48 -15.92
N VAL A 97 -5.92 -3.36 -14.58
CA VAL A 97 -4.68 -3.42 -13.79
C VAL A 97 -4.11 -4.83 -13.84
N GLU A 98 -2.96 -4.99 -14.48
CA GLU A 98 -2.26 -6.26 -14.63
C GLU A 98 -0.75 -6.01 -14.64
N GLY A 99 -0.04 -6.63 -13.68
CA GLY A 99 1.41 -6.56 -13.52
C GLY A 99 1.99 -7.92 -13.16
N GLU A 100 3.19 -7.95 -12.63
CA GLU A 100 3.81 -9.19 -12.15
C GLU A 100 3.09 -9.72 -10.90
N ASN A 101 2.73 -8.82 -9.98
CA ASN A 101 2.05 -9.10 -8.73
C ASN A 101 0.75 -8.31 -8.59
N ALA A 102 0.53 -7.33 -9.45
CA ALA A 102 -0.66 -6.50 -9.47
C ALA A 102 -1.77 -7.16 -10.29
N ASP A 103 -2.97 -7.15 -9.74
CA ASP A 103 -4.21 -7.55 -10.41
C ASP A 103 -5.38 -6.66 -9.94
N PRO A 104 -6.57 -6.73 -10.56
CA PRO A 104 -7.73 -5.93 -10.14
C PRO A 104 -8.17 -6.19 -8.71
N ASP A 105 -7.88 -7.36 -8.16
CA ASP A 105 -8.23 -7.77 -6.81
C ASP A 105 -7.26 -7.22 -5.75
N TYR A 106 -6.08 -6.74 -6.14
CA TYR A 106 -5.04 -6.34 -5.18
C TYR A 106 -5.54 -5.33 -4.14
N PHE A 107 -6.16 -4.25 -4.57
CA PHE A 107 -6.80 -3.28 -3.67
C PHE A 107 -8.33 -3.39 -3.65
N GLY A 108 -8.95 -3.88 -4.73
CA GLY A 108 -10.40 -3.93 -4.93
C GLY A 108 -11.10 -5.08 -4.23
N ARG A 109 -10.38 -6.10 -3.78
CA ARG A 109 -10.97 -7.28 -3.15
C ARG A 109 -11.55 -6.96 -1.77
N ASP A 110 -12.82 -7.35 -1.56
CA ASP A 110 -13.42 -7.30 -0.23
C ASP A 110 -12.78 -8.36 0.68
N THR A 111 -12.08 -7.92 1.72
CA THR A 111 -11.40 -8.76 2.71
C THR A 111 -11.93 -8.53 4.12
N GLY A 112 -12.99 -7.73 4.27
CA GLY A 112 -13.58 -7.36 5.56
C GLY A 112 -13.28 -5.91 5.96
N ASP A 113 -13.67 -5.56 7.17
CA ASP A 113 -13.65 -4.20 7.70
C ASP A 113 -12.36 -3.95 8.49
N ALA A 114 -11.42 -3.20 7.90
CA ALA A 114 -10.14 -2.83 8.49
C ALA A 114 -10.30 -2.06 9.82
N SER A 115 -11.37 -1.28 9.99
CA SER A 115 -11.58 -0.47 11.21
C SER A 115 -11.82 -1.28 12.48
N LYS A 116 -12.03 -2.60 12.35
CA LYS A 116 -12.19 -3.53 13.49
C LYS A 116 -10.85 -4.09 13.98
N ASP A 117 -9.79 -3.88 13.24
CA ASP A 117 -8.45 -4.27 13.65
C ASP A 117 -7.79 -3.17 14.50
N ASP A 118 -6.66 -3.52 15.10
CA ASP A 118 -5.79 -2.63 15.85
C ASP A 118 -4.35 -3.01 15.51
N ALA A 119 -3.59 -2.09 14.95
CA ALA A 119 -2.20 -2.34 14.57
C ALA A 119 -1.27 -2.62 15.77
N ARG A 120 -1.71 -2.27 16.99
CA ARG A 120 -0.98 -2.45 18.24
C ARG A 120 0.48 -1.94 18.17
N ASN A 121 0.65 -0.80 17.53
CA ASN A 121 1.94 -0.12 17.36
C ASN A 121 1.98 1.21 18.15
N GLN A 122 1.21 1.31 19.22
CA GLN A 122 1.18 2.48 20.11
C GLN A 122 2.53 2.73 20.78
N ASP A 123 2.80 3.98 21.07
CA ASP A 123 3.82 4.41 22.01
C ASP A 123 3.29 4.33 23.47
N ASP A 124 4.13 4.69 24.45
CA ASP A 124 3.79 4.55 25.89
C ASP A 124 3.63 3.07 26.32
N ILE A 125 4.59 2.26 25.93
CA ILE A 125 4.58 0.81 26.14
C ILE A 125 4.75 0.46 27.63
N GLY A 126 5.48 1.26 28.38
CA GLY A 126 5.84 0.99 29.78
C GLY A 126 7.04 0.05 29.92
N ASP A 127 7.19 -0.53 31.11
CA ASP A 127 8.39 -1.35 31.44
C ASP A 127 8.35 -2.77 30.82
N ASN A 128 7.16 -3.30 30.54
CA ASN A 128 6.96 -4.69 30.14
C ASN A 128 6.22 -4.78 28.80
N GLU A 129 6.80 -5.42 27.81
CA GLU A 129 6.22 -5.64 26.50
C GLU A 129 6.14 -7.12 26.16
N LEU A 130 4.98 -7.54 25.65
CA LEU A 130 4.77 -8.83 24.99
C LEU A 130 4.54 -8.57 23.50
N LEU A 131 5.60 -8.75 22.70
CA LEU A 131 5.56 -8.56 21.27
C LEU A 131 5.09 -9.84 20.58
N VAL A 132 3.88 -9.81 20.02
CA VAL A 132 3.32 -10.91 19.24
C VAL A 132 3.77 -10.78 17.79
N VAL A 133 4.51 -11.78 17.30
CA VAL A 133 5.09 -11.76 15.96
C VAL A 133 4.41 -12.80 15.09
N SER A 134 3.78 -12.33 14.02
CA SER A 134 3.07 -13.15 13.04
C SER A 134 3.66 -12.96 11.65
N PHE A 135 3.48 -13.96 10.77
CA PHE A 135 3.74 -13.77 9.34
C PHE A 135 2.91 -12.59 8.80
N GLY A 136 1.67 -12.51 9.24
CA GLY A 136 0.72 -11.49 8.83
C GLY A 136 -0.31 -12.01 7.81
N THR A 137 -1.29 -11.18 7.54
CA THR A 137 -2.27 -11.38 6.47
C THR A 137 -2.85 -10.04 6.00
N SER A 138 -3.04 -9.89 4.70
CA SER A 138 -3.72 -8.75 4.12
C SER A 138 -5.26 -8.84 4.21
N PHE A 139 -5.80 -10.01 4.60
CA PHE A 139 -7.23 -10.21 4.79
C PHE A 139 -7.68 -9.62 6.12
N ASN A 140 -8.50 -8.56 6.08
CA ASN A 140 -8.98 -7.84 7.27
C ASN A 140 -9.74 -8.76 8.24
N ASP A 141 -10.64 -9.59 7.73
CA ASP A 141 -11.39 -10.54 8.57
C ASP A 141 -10.48 -11.54 9.30
N SER A 142 -9.43 -12.03 8.64
CA SER A 142 -8.47 -12.94 9.27
C SER A 142 -7.60 -12.22 10.30
N ARG A 143 -7.18 -10.97 10.03
CA ARG A 143 -6.46 -10.20 11.05
C ARG A 143 -7.30 -10.03 12.31
N VAL A 144 -8.57 -9.64 12.15
CA VAL A 144 -9.48 -9.41 13.28
C VAL A 144 -9.81 -10.71 14.03
N LYS A 145 -10.09 -11.80 13.32
CA LYS A 145 -10.55 -13.05 13.95
C LYS A 145 -9.41 -13.86 14.55
N ASP A 146 -8.31 -13.97 13.81
CA ASP A 146 -7.23 -14.89 14.16
C ASP A 146 -6.09 -14.16 14.88
N ILE A 147 -5.46 -13.15 14.27
CA ILE A 147 -4.29 -12.48 14.84
C ILE A 147 -4.71 -11.66 16.06
N LYS A 148 -5.64 -10.73 15.89
CA LYS A 148 -6.16 -9.91 17.00
C LYS A 148 -6.78 -10.76 18.11
N GLY A 149 -7.43 -11.88 17.75
CA GLY A 149 -7.98 -12.83 18.72
C GLY A 149 -6.91 -13.43 19.64
N ILE A 150 -5.73 -13.78 19.11
CA ILE A 150 -4.58 -14.25 19.90
C ILE A 150 -4.06 -13.12 20.79
N GLU A 151 -3.87 -11.94 20.23
CA GLU A 151 -3.35 -10.76 20.95
C GLU A 151 -4.28 -10.33 22.08
N ASP A 152 -5.59 -10.31 21.85
CA ASP A 152 -6.59 -9.99 22.88
C ASP A 152 -6.59 -11.02 24.00
N ALA A 153 -6.41 -12.31 23.69
CA ALA A 153 -6.30 -13.36 24.69
C ALA A 153 -5.02 -13.20 25.54
N LEU A 154 -3.90 -12.84 24.91
CA LEU A 154 -2.65 -12.56 25.60
C LEU A 154 -2.77 -11.30 26.47
N GLN A 155 -3.37 -10.22 25.97
CA GLN A 155 -3.62 -9.01 26.76
C GLN A 155 -4.50 -9.28 27.98
N ALA A 156 -5.50 -10.14 27.83
CA ALA A 156 -6.35 -10.53 28.95
C ALA A 156 -5.60 -11.39 30.00
N ALA A 157 -4.68 -12.22 29.54
CA ALA A 157 -3.87 -13.07 30.43
C ALA A 157 -2.74 -12.30 31.13
N TYR A 158 -2.21 -11.25 30.50
CA TYR A 158 -1.12 -10.43 30.99
C TYR A 158 -1.50 -8.94 31.04
N PRO A 159 -2.44 -8.53 31.92
CA PRO A 159 -3.01 -7.17 31.92
C PRO A 159 -1.98 -6.07 32.26
N ASP A 160 -0.87 -6.43 32.94
CA ASP A 160 0.20 -5.51 33.32
C ASP A 160 1.29 -5.38 32.24
N TRP A 161 1.13 -6.06 31.10
CA TRP A 161 2.03 -6.02 29.96
C TRP A 161 1.37 -5.33 28.78
N SER A 162 2.13 -4.54 28.02
CA SER A 162 1.67 -4.01 26.74
C SER A 162 1.81 -5.11 25.67
N VAL A 163 0.69 -5.58 25.16
CA VAL A 163 0.69 -6.52 24.02
C VAL A 163 0.76 -5.72 22.74
N ARG A 164 1.81 -5.97 21.96
CA ARG A 164 2.07 -5.30 20.69
C ARG A 164 2.21 -6.29 19.56
N ARG A 165 2.13 -5.78 18.32
CA ARG A 165 2.17 -6.57 17.08
C ARG A 165 3.40 -6.25 16.26
N ALA A 166 3.99 -7.28 15.63
CA ALA A 166 4.84 -7.13 14.47
C ALA A 166 4.52 -8.20 13.43
N PHE A 167 4.73 -7.87 12.15
CA PHE A 167 4.67 -8.85 11.07
C PHE A 167 6.06 -9.09 10.49
N THR A 168 6.28 -10.32 9.99
CA THR A 168 7.55 -10.69 9.33
C THR A 168 7.47 -10.50 7.81
N ALA A 169 6.28 -10.64 7.19
CA ALA A 169 6.11 -10.50 5.75
C ALA A 169 5.96 -9.03 5.35
N GLN A 170 7.04 -8.39 4.89
CA GLN A 170 7.02 -6.98 4.47
C GLN A 170 6.02 -6.71 3.34
N ILE A 171 5.85 -7.65 2.40
CA ILE A 171 4.85 -7.58 1.32
C ILE A 171 3.45 -7.35 1.90
N ILE A 172 3.08 -8.07 2.96
CA ILE A 172 1.77 -7.95 3.62
C ILE A 172 1.65 -6.60 4.32
N ILE A 173 2.70 -6.15 5.00
CA ILE A 173 2.74 -4.83 5.65
C ILE A 173 2.49 -3.73 4.61
N ASN A 174 3.20 -3.76 3.48
CA ASN A 174 3.07 -2.79 2.40
C ASN A 174 1.66 -2.82 1.79
N HIS A 175 1.10 -4.00 1.57
CA HIS A 175 -0.26 -4.15 1.04
C HIS A 175 -1.31 -3.53 1.98
N VAL A 176 -1.25 -3.84 3.27
CA VAL A 176 -2.16 -3.28 4.28
C VAL A 176 -2.02 -1.76 4.35
N GLN A 177 -0.80 -1.26 4.38
CA GLN A 177 -0.54 0.17 4.41
C GLN A 177 -1.06 0.88 3.15
N ALA A 178 -0.80 0.33 1.97
CA ALA A 178 -1.23 0.93 0.71
C ALA A 178 -2.76 0.88 0.54
N ARG A 179 -3.44 -0.20 0.93
CA ARG A 179 -4.88 -0.33 0.78
C ARG A 179 -5.66 0.39 1.88
N ASP A 180 -5.29 0.15 3.14
CA ASP A 180 -6.08 0.55 4.31
C ASP A 180 -5.49 1.79 5.01
N GLY A 181 -4.25 2.18 4.69
CA GLY A 181 -3.53 3.27 5.37
C GLY A 181 -3.02 2.89 6.75
N GLU A 182 -3.16 1.64 7.16
CA GLU A 182 -2.77 1.14 8.47
C GLU A 182 -1.30 0.73 8.47
N LYS A 183 -0.52 1.29 9.39
CA LYS A 183 0.91 0.99 9.54
C LYS A 183 1.11 -0.09 10.58
N ILE A 184 1.55 -1.26 10.15
CA ILE A 184 1.93 -2.38 11.02
C ILE A 184 3.44 -2.41 11.09
N ASP A 185 4.00 -2.51 12.30
CA ASP A 185 5.45 -2.59 12.49
C ASP A 185 5.99 -3.92 11.94
N ASN A 186 7.14 -3.88 11.25
CA ASN A 186 7.96 -5.06 11.06
C ASN A 186 8.85 -5.29 12.31
N MET A 187 9.64 -6.35 12.31
CA MET A 187 10.49 -6.68 13.47
C MET A 187 11.43 -5.54 13.87
N GLN A 188 12.10 -4.90 12.89
CA GLN A 188 13.03 -3.81 13.18
C GLN A 188 12.30 -2.61 13.78
N GLN A 189 11.17 -2.20 13.20
CA GLN A 189 10.37 -1.08 13.69
C GLN A 189 9.83 -1.35 15.12
N ALA A 190 9.37 -2.57 15.37
CA ALA A 190 8.88 -2.94 16.70
C ALA A 190 10.00 -2.92 17.76
N MET A 191 11.19 -3.40 17.41
CA MET A 191 12.35 -3.36 18.29
C MET A 191 12.84 -1.93 18.54
N ASP A 192 12.93 -1.10 17.50
CA ASP A 192 13.30 0.31 17.63
C ASP A 192 12.33 1.05 18.56
N ARG A 193 11.03 0.83 18.38
CA ARG A 193 9.97 1.39 19.24
C ARG A 193 10.09 0.93 20.69
N ALA A 194 10.40 -0.34 20.93
CA ALA A 194 10.64 -0.87 22.29
C ALA A 194 11.82 -0.14 22.96
N VAL A 195 12.91 0.08 22.22
CA VAL A 195 14.09 0.81 22.71
C VAL A 195 13.76 2.28 22.99
N GLU A 196 13.08 2.95 22.07
CA GLU A 196 12.67 4.36 22.19
C GLU A 196 11.75 4.58 23.40
N ASN A 197 10.87 3.63 23.69
CA ASN A 197 9.97 3.66 24.85
C ASN A 197 10.61 3.20 26.16
N GLY A 198 11.87 2.76 26.14
CA GLY A 198 12.62 2.37 27.31
C GLY A 198 12.10 1.09 27.96
N VAL A 199 11.57 0.14 27.18
CA VAL A 199 11.11 -1.17 27.62
C VAL A 199 12.24 -1.90 28.34
N LYS A 200 11.95 -2.46 29.53
CA LYS A 200 12.93 -3.17 30.37
C LYS A 200 12.83 -4.68 30.21
N ASN A 201 11.62 -5.17 30.00
CA ASN A 201 11.34 -6.59 29.85
C ASN A 201 10.55 -6.79 28.56
N LEU A 202 11.21 -7.40 27.57
CA LEU A 202 10.61 -7.75 26.28
C LEU A 202 10.49 -9.28 26.19
N VAL A 203 9.27 -9.74 25.91
CA VAL A 203 9.02 -11.15 25.56
C VAL A 203 8.50 -11.16 24.12
N VAL A 204 9.15 -11.92 23.26
CA VAL A 204 8.71 -12.14 21.88
C VAL A 204 7.95 -13.45 21.81
N GLN A 205 6.69 -13.38 21.37
CA GLN A 205 5.81 -14.52 21.19
C GLN A 205 5.52 -14.74 19.69
N PRO A 206 6.22 -15.66 19.02
CA PRO A 206 5.90 -16.01 17.65
C PRO A 206 4.58 -16.79 17.58
N THR A 207 3.83 -16.56 16.51
CA THR A 207 2.64 -17.36 16.14
C THR A 207 2.94 -18.33 15.01
N HIS A 208 4.16 -18.36 14.51
CA HIS A 208 4.61 -19.28 13.46
C HIS A 208 4.51 -20.73 13.92
N LEU A 209 3.86 -21.58 13.11
CA LEU A 209 3.66 -23.00 13.42
C LEU A 209 4.84 -23.86 12.95
N MET A 210 5.70 -23.32 12.09
CA MET A 210 6.82 -24.03 11.50
C MET A 210 8.08 -23.18 11.56
N HIS A 211 9.23 -23.85 11.64
CA HIS A 211 10.51 -23.22 11.39
C HIS A 211 10.65 -22.98 9.88
N GLY A 212 10.51 -21.75 9.44
CA GLY A 212 10.72 -21.28 8.08
C GLY A 212 11.68 -20.11 8.09
N ALA A 213 11.94 -19.50 6.92
CA ALA A 213 12.87 -18.39 6.80
C ALA A 213 12.50 -17.23 7.72
N GLU A 214 11.24 -16.86 7.78
CA GLU A 214 10.74 -15.75 8.60
C GLU A 214 10.87 -16.02 10.12
N TYR A 215 10.72 -17.28 10.54
CA TYR A 215 10.98 -17.66 11.94
C TYR A 215 12.46 -17.60 12.27
N ASP A 216 13.31 -18.11 11.37
CA ASP A 216 14.76 -18.15 11.56
C ASP A 216 15.37 -16.72 11.54
N GLU A 217 14.83 -15.81 10.75
CA GLU A 217 15.23 -14.39 10.73
C GLU A 217 14.84 -13.64 12.02
N MET A 218 13.75 -14.05 12.66
CA MET A 218 13.29 -13.46 13.91
C MET A 218 14.14 -13.91 15.12
N MET A 219 14.68 -15.14 15.09
CA MET A 219 15.39 -15.77 16.22
C MET A 219 16.87 -15.42 16.28
#